data_d7f3bff7eaf14d719669217bf6ff7676
#
_entry.id   d7f3bff7eaf14d719669217bf6ff7676
#
_cell.length_a   1.000
_cell.length_b   1.000
_cell.length_c   1.000
_cell.angle_alpha   90.00
_cell.angle_beta   90.00
_cell.angle_gamma   90.00
#
_symmetry.space_group_name_H-M   'P 1'
#
loop_
_entity.id
_entity.type
_entity.pdbx_description
1 polymer ?
#
loop_
_entity_poly.entity_id
_entity_poly.type
_entity_poly.pdbx_seq_one_letter_code
_entity_poly.pdbx_strand_id
1 'polypeptide(L)'
;MASIPHTRRSLIGGSLALSSALIAAPALAAPAFARSGRPGALWGVQSGEITAHSATVWTRSDRLARMYVETSPSEAFRYAVRRHRGPLLGPSSDFTGTTVLRDLPPGQEVHYRVVLTDPDDPRRSSPPVHGTFRTTPVSRRHDVRFLWSGDLAGQGWGINPDLGGYRVFEEMRLRNPDFFLFSGDTIYADGPIKATAPLRDGSLWRNVTTEEKAKVAETLAEFRGNFRYNLLDRNLLGFNAQVPVLAQWDDHEVRNNWYPGQLIDDPRYTVKDADTLAARARQAFGEYFPVTDLRGGRAEGRMYRVMRYGPLLDVFVLDMRTYRNANSPDTQAEDPIGILGPEQLAWIKRELSRSRATWKVIAADMPLGIVVPDGTANFEAVAQGDPGAPLGRELQIAELLRHIKHQRITGTLWVTADVHYTAANHYAPERAAFTDFAPFWEFVSGPIGAGGFPAGRLDATFGPEAAYVQSAPFANMSPSENPPYYGEVDIDGGSGDLTVRLRRQGGDVLFTRTLRPGRVGQ
;
A
#
# COMPACT_ATOMS: atom_id res chain seq x y z
N MET A 1 9.40 -87.54 26.83
CA MET A 1 9.17 -87.90 28.26
C MET A 1 9.08 -86.62 29.12
N ALA A 2 8.02 -86.52 29.92
CA ALA A 2 7.78 -85.68 31.09
C ALA A 2 7.80 -84.15 30.88
N SER A 3 6.73 -83.51 30.89
CA SER A 3 5.64 -83.14 31.82
C SER A 3 5.91 -81.83 32.58
N ILE A 4 5.08 -80.92 32.34
CA ILE A 4 4.45 -79.71 32.90
C ILE A 4 4.64 -79.50 34.41
N PRO A 5 4.63 -78.26 35.04
CA PRO A 5 3.39 -77.50 35.07
C PRO A 5 3.48 -75.94 35.13
N HIS A 6 2.28 -75.35 34.93
CA HIS A 6 1.85 -73.98 35.01
C HIS A 6 2.18 -73.16 36.26
N THR A 7 2.38 -71.87 36.13
CA THR A 7 1.77 -70.85 37.01
C THR A 7 1.49 -69.53 36.29
N ARG A 8 0.27 -69.08 36.42
CA ARG A 8 -0.22 -67.76 36.01
C ARG A 8 0.35 -66.67 36.94
N ARG A 9 0.80 -65.59 36.32
CA ARG A 9 0.78 -64.27 37.01
C ARG A 9 0.35 -63.20 36.00
N SER A 10 -0.78 -62.58 36.33
CA SER A 10 -1.38 -61.41 35.72
C SER A 10 -0.45 -60.21 35.83
N LEU A 11 -0.19 -59.54 34.71
CA LEU A 11 0.39 -58.22 34.67
C LEU A 11 -0.65 -57.23 34.12
N ILE A 12 -0.94 -56.26 34.97
CA ILE A 12 -1.84 -55.15 34.76
C ILE A 12 -1.23 -54.23 33.67
N GLY A 13 -1.94 -54.06 32.56
CA GLY A 13 -1.58 -53.10 31.53
C GLY A 13 -1.95 -51.66 31.98
N GLY A 14 -0.97 -50.85 32.25
CA GLY A 14 -1.15 -49.42 32.42
C GLY A 14 -1.16 -48.72 31.08
N SER A 15 -2.35 -48.26 30.67
CA SER A 15 -2.51 -47.37 29.53
C SER A 15 -2.03 -45.97 29.88
N LEU A 16 -0.90 -45.55 29.37
CA LEU A 16 -0.50 -44.14 29.39
C LEU A 16 -1.36 -43.39 28.36
N ALA A 17 -2.35 -42.68 28.85
CA ALA A 17 -3.06 -41.66 28.08
C ALA A 17 -2.14 -40.43 27.89
N LEU A 18 -1.60 -40.23 26.71
CA LEU A 18 -1.00 -38.97 26.33
C LEU A 18 -2.13 -37.92 26.19
N SER A 19 -2.26 -37.09 27.23
CA SER A 19 -3.10 -35.91 27.18
C SER A 19 -2.42 -34.89 26.27
N SER A 20 -2.89 -34.77 25.00
CA SER A 20 -2.55 -33.67 24.14
C SER A 20 -3.20 -32.39 24.70
N ALA A 21 -2.44 -31.62 25.46
CA ALA A 21 -2.86 -30.29 25.87
C ALA A 21 -2.88 -29.43 24.57
N LEU A 22 -4.06 -29.22 24.02
CA LEU A 22 -4.30 -28.11 23.06
C LEU A 22 -4.04 -26.82 23.85
N ILE A 23 -2.87 -26.23 23.64
CA ILE A 23 -2.60 -24.85 24.03
C ILE A 23 -3.44 -23.98 23.07
N ALA A 24 -4.61 -23.59 23.55
CA ALA A 24 -5.42 -22.56 22.87
C ALA A 24 -4.58 -21.27 22.85
N ALA A 25 -4.17 -20.83 21.65
CA ALA A 25 -3.60 -19.51 21.50
C ALA A 25 -4.58 -18.48 22.10
N PRO A 26 -4.09 -17.47 22.83
CA PRO A 26 -4.96 -16.45 23.36
C PRO A 26 -5.63 -15.75 22.17
N ALA A 27 -6.93 -15.98 21.96
CA ALA A 27 -7.74 -15.15 21.12
C ALA A 27 -7.56 -13.72 21.66
N LEU A 28 -7.05 -12.80 20.83
CA LEU A 28 -7.03 -11.39 21.17
C LEU A 28 -8.47 -10.99 21.47
N ALA A 29 -8.77 -10.80 22.75
CA ALA A 29 -10.09 -10.39 23.18
C ALA A 29 -10.40 -9.06 22.49
N ALA A 30 -11.50 -9.03 21.74
CA ALA A 30 -12.03 -7.77 21.22
C ALA A 30 -12.07 -6.77 22.38
N PRO A 31 -11.61 -5.53 22.18
CA PRO A 31 -11.51 -4.56 23.27
C PRO A 31 -12.82 -4.48 24.04
N ALA A 32 -12.75 -4.36 25.34
CA ALA A 32 -13.88 -4.41 26.28
C ALA A 32 -14.99 -3.37 26.03
N PHE A 33 -14.82 -2.47 25.07
CA PHE A 33 -15.77 -1.42 24.66
C PHE A 33 -17.06 -1.95 24.01
N ALA A 34 -17.07 -3.15 23.44
CA ALA A 34 -18.27 -3.76 22.88
C ALA A 34 -19.41 -4.00 23.91
N ARG A 35 -19.10 -3.90 25.20
CA ARG A 35 -20.09 -4.15 26.29
C ARG A 35 -20.80 -2.90 26.80
N SER A 36 -20.37 -1.68 26.37
CA SER A 36 -20.89 -0.43 26.99
C SER A 36 -22.20 0.10 26.41
N GLY A 37 -22.79 -0.55 25.39
CA GLY A 37 -23.97 -0.03 24.68
C GLY A 37 -23.68 1.24 23.82
N ARG A 38 -22.45 1.72 23.78
CA ARG A 38 -21.99 2.86 22.98
C ARG A 38 -21.30 2.38 21.72
N PRO A 39 -21.40 3.09 20.57
CA PRO A 39 -20.59 2.78 19.40
C PRO A 39 -19.09 2.92 19.70
N GLY A 40 -18.25 2.16 18.97
CA GLY A 40 -16.79 2.17 19.11
C GLY A 40 -16.08 2.33 17.76
N ALA A 41 -15.04 3.18 17.72
CA ALA A 41 -14.16 3.35 16.56
C ALA A 41 -12.89 2.49 16.74
N LEU A 42 -13.06 1.18 16.81
CA LEU A 42 -12.02 0.21 17.18
C LEU A 42 -10.90 0.09 16.13
N TRP A 43 -11.19 0.47 14.88
CA TRP A 43 -10.24 0.43 13.76
C TRP A 43 -9.56 1.79 13.51
N GLY A 44 -9.61 2.69 14.51
CA GLY A 44 -8.92 3.96 14.47
C GLY A 44 -9.54 4.97 13.49
N VAL A 45 -8.70 5.90 13.09
CA VAL A 45 -9.00 6.97 12.15
C VAL A 45 -7.89 7.08 11.12
N GLN A 46 -8.22 7.59 9.93
CA GLN A 46 -7.26 7.90 8.87
C GLN A 46 -7.61 9.25 8.26
N SER A 47 -6.60 9.90 7.67
CA SER A 47 -6.81 11.07 6.82
C SER A 47 -6.13 10.89 5.47
N GLY A 48 -6.63 11.59 4.44
CA GLY A 48 -6.07 11.56 3.09
C GLY A 48 -6.72 12.61 2.20
N GLU A 49 -6.38 12.60 0.91
CA GLU A 49 -6.86 13.58 -0.08
C GLU A 49 -6.66 15.02 0.42
N ILE A 50 -5.48 15.28 1.02
CA ILE A 50 -5.18 16.57 1.64
C ILE A 50 -4.94 17.63 0.56
N THR A 51 -5.59 18.78 0.71
CA THR A 51 -5.36 19.97 -0.10
C THR A 51 -5.03 21.18 0.78
N ALA A 52 -4.87 22.36 0.19
CA ALA A 52 -4.69 23.59 0.95
C ALA A 52 -5.90 23.94 1.84
N HIS A 53 -7.10 23.49 1.45
CA HIS A 53 -8.34 23.92 2.10
C HIS A 53 -9.29 22.78 2.45
N SER A 54 -8.88 21.51 2.22
CA SER A 54 -9.70 20.36 2.52
C SER A 54 -8.88 19.14 2.91
N ALA A 55 -9.54 18.19 3.58
CA ALA A 55 -9.02 16.88 3.92
C ALA A 55 -10.18 15.89 3.99
N THR A 56 -9.91 14.62 3.75
CA THR A 56 -10.86 13.54 3.97
C THR A 56 -10.47 12.77 5.23
N VAL A 57 -11.39 12.61 6.18
CA VAL A 57 -11.21 11.82 7.40
C VAL A 57 -12.07 10.57 7.32
N TRP A 58 -11.49 9.42 7.62
CA TRP A 58 -12.11 8.10 7.60
C TRP A 58 -12.19 7.49 9.01
N THR A 59 -13.19 6.68 9.24
CA THR A 59 -13.28 5.77 10.38
C THR A 59 -14.20 4.58 10.08
N ARG A 60 -14.17 3.56 10.96
CA ARG A 60 -15.08 2.44 11.00
C ARG A 60 -15.72 2.29 12.37
N SER A 61 -17.04 2.10 12.42
CA SER A 61 -17.77 1.80 13.65
C SER A 61 -17.91 0.29 13.86
N ASP A 62 -18.09 -0.13 15.11
CA ASP A 62 -18.45 -1.51 15.46
C ASP A 62 -19.95 -1.82 15.26
N ARG A 63 -20.79 -0.78 15.05
CA ARG A 63 -22.24 -0.87 14.87
C ARG A 63 -22.79 0.34 14.13
N LEU A 64 -24.10 0.36 13.89
CA LEU A 64 -24.80 1.52 13.32
C LEU A 64 -24.50 2.76 14.16
N ALA A 65 -23.95 3.80 13.55
CA ALA A 65 -23.56 5.03 14.23
C ALA A 65 -23.51 6.22 13.29
N ARG A 66 -23.75 7.42 13.81
CA ARG A 66 -23.50 8.68 13.12
C ARG A 66 -22.08 9.15 13.38
N MET A 67 -21.32 9.39 12.32
CA MET A 67 -19.97 9.97 12.42
C MET A 67 -20.04 11.47 12.61
N TYR A 68 -19.21 11.98 13.51
CA TYR A 68 -18.89 13.40 13.63
C TYR A 68 -17.37 13.56 13.67
N VAL A 69 -16.88 14.57 12.98
CA VAL A 69 -15.47 14.99 13.05
C VAL A 69 -15.41 16.38 13.67
N GLU A 70 -14.61 16.55 14.69
CA GLU A 70 -14.30 17.85 15.26
C GLU A 70 -12.87 18.22 14.90
N THR A 71 -12.65 19.49 14.51
CA THR A 71 -11.33 20.02 14.16
C THR A 71 -10.98 21.19 15.06
N SER A 72 -9.70 21.37 15.35
CA SER A 72 -9.16 22.47 16.14
C SER A 72 -7.70 22.75 15.73
N PRO A 73 -7.21 23.99 15.82
CA PRO A 73 -5.79 24.28 15.73
C PRO A 73 -5.01 23.87 16.99
N SER A 74 -5.71 23.41 18.03
CA SER A 74 -5.12 22.98 19.30
C SER A 74 -5.43 21.53 19.59
N GLU A 75 -4.41 20.75 19.89
CA GLU A 75 -4.52 19.35 20.31
C GLU A 75 -5.48 19.15 21.49
N ALA A 76 -5.51 20.11 22.41
CA ALA A 76 -6.40 20.08 23.57
C ALA A 76 -7.85 20.45 23.26
N PHE A 77 -8.20 20.84 22.03
CA PHE A 77 -9.55 21.25 21.60
C PHE A 77 -10.18 22.35 22.50
N ARG A 78 -9.38 23.32 22.97
CA ARG A 78 -9.82 24.35 23.90
C ARG A 78 -10.50 25.54 23.22
N TYR A 79 -10.21 25.78 21.92
CA TYR A 79 -10.74 26.91 21.15
C TYR A 79 -10.86 26.58 19.67
N ALA A 80 -11.63 27.40 18.95
CA ALA A 80 -11.88 27.29 17.52
C ALA A 80 -12.29 25.87 17.06
N VAL A 81 -13.04 25.14 17.92
CA VAL A 81 -13.53 23.81 17.59
C VAL A 81 -14.67 23.93 16.58
N ARG A 82 -14.50 23.28 15.43
CA ARG A 82 -15.54 23.15 14.40
C ARG A 82 -16.01 21.71 14.35
N ARG A 83 -17.33 21.49 14.32
CA ARG A 83 -17.94 20.17 14.24
C ARG A 83 -18.52 19.91 12.86
N HIS A 84 -18.09 18.86 12.21
CA HIS A 84 -18.53 18.42 10.89
C HIS A 84 -19.39 17.17 11.05
N ARG A 85 -20.59 17.19 10.46
CA ARG A 85 -21.48 16.02 10.46
C ARG A 85 -21.12 15.11 9.31
N GLY A 86 -20.74 13.86 9.62
CA GLY A 86 -20.44 12.82 8.65
C GLY A 86 -21.63 11.91 8.33
N PRO A 87 -21.39 10.82 7.59
CA PRO A 87 -22.42 9.86 7.20
C PRO A 87 -22.95 9.03 8.37
N LEU A 88 -24.06 8.34 8.14
CA LEU A 88 -24.49 7.21 8.95
C LEU A 88 -23.68 5.98 8.51
N LEU A 89 -22.94 5.37 9.43
CA LEU A 89 -22.11 4.20 9.21
C LEU A 89 -22.96 2.96 9.42
N GLY A 90 -23.12 2.14 8.40
CA GLY A 90 -24.02 0.98 8.45
C GLY A 90 -23.48 -0.23 7.69
N PRO A 91 -24.23 -1.34 7.68
CA PRO A 91 -23.79 -2.62 7.10
C PRO A 91 -23.42 -2.55 5.62
N SER A 92 -24.07 -1.67 4.84
CA SER A 92 -23.83 -1.55 3.39
C SER A 92 -22.39 -1.19 3.04
N SER A 93 -21.70 -0.42 3.92
CA SER A 93 -20.29 -0.04 3.78
C SER A 93 -19.39 -0.70 4.83
N ASP A 94 -19.78 -1.84 5.38
CA ASP A 94 -19.10 -2.49 6.51
C ASP A 94 -18.85 -1.52 7.68
N PHE A 95 -19.81 -0.63 7.93
CA PHE A 95 -19.75 0.41 8.95
C PHE A 95 -18.61 1.42 8.78
N THR A 96 -17.98 1.51 7.61
CA THR A 96 -16.99 2.54 7.28
C THR A 96 -17.65 3.83 6.81
N GLY A 97 -16.92 4.93 6.94
CA GLY A 97 -17.36 6.20 6.36
C GLY A 97 -16.27 7.26 6.34
N THR A 98 -16.44 8.25 5.46
CA THR A 98 -15.56 9.43 5.41
C THR A 98 -16.34 10.71 5.56
N THR A 99 -15.64 11.73 6.01
CA THR A 99 -16.12 13.12 6.06
C THR A 99 -15.09 14.01 5.38
N VAL A 100 -15.53 14.76 4.37
CA VAL A 100 -14.69 15.78 3.74
C VAL A 100 -14.77 17.05 4.59
N LEU A 101 -13.63 17.44 5.14
CA LEU A 101 -13.44 18.71 5.84
C LEU A 101 -13.14 19.80 4.80
N ARG A 102 -13.77 20.95 4.92
CA ARG A 102 -13.61 22.09 4.00
C ARG A 102 -13.27 23.36 4.77
N ASP A 103 -12.86 24.39 4.03
CA ASP A 103 -12.52 25.71 4.57
C ASP A 103 -11.43 25.66 5.66
N LEU A 104 -10.46 24.76 5.45
CA LEU A 104 -9.29 24.63 6.30
C LEU A 104 -8.25 25.72 5.95
N PRO A 105 -7.46 26.19 6.93
CA PRO A 105 -6.36 27.10 6.67
C PRO A 105 -5.21 26.38 5.97
N PRO A 106 -4.54 26.98 4.97
CA PRO A 106 -3.46 26.34 4.23
C PRO A 106 -2.15 26.28 5.03
N GLY A 107 -1.35 25.22 4.82
CA GLY A 107 -0.02 25.04 5.38
C GLY A 107 0.02 24.90 6.90
N GLN A 108 -1.08 24.51 7.52
CA GLN A 108 -1.20 24.43 8.97
C GLN A 108 -1.49 23.00 9.44
N GLU A 109 -1.01 22.71 10.62
CA GLU A 109 -1.39 21.49 11.33
C GLU A 109 -2.84 21.63 11.84
N VAL A 110 -3.62 20.59 11.62
CA VAL A 110 -5.02 20.47 12.02
C VAL A 110 -5.16 19.24 12.90
N HIS A 111 -5.54 19.46 14.15
CA HIS A 111 -5.94 18.37 15.03
C HIS A 111 -7.41 18.05 14.77
N TYR A 112 -7.72 16.77 14.64
CA TYR A 112 -9.08 16.29 14.51
C TYR A 112 -9.38 15.17 15.51
N ARG A 113 -10.66 14.99 15.81
CA ARG A 113 -11.14 13.83 16.54
C ARG A 113 -12.46 13.36 15.98
N VAL A 114 -12.61 12.05 15.93
CA VAL A 114 -13.83 11.39 15.49
C VAL A 114 -14.63 10.95 16.71
N VAL A 115 -15.93 11.27 16.71
CA VAL A 115 -16.90 10.82 17.69
C VAL A 115 -18.01 10.09 16.95
N LEU A 116 -18.30 8.86 17.36
CA LEU A 116 -19.40 8.06 16.87
C LEU A 116 -20.58 8.16 17.84
N THR A 117 -21.77 8.45 17.32
CA THR A 117 -22.96 8.66 18.13
C THR A 117 -24.05 7.69 17.70
N ASP A 118 -24.70 7.06 18.65
CA ASP A 118 -25.88 6.24 18.41
C ASP A 118 -26.96 7.11 17.74
N PRO A 119 -27.52 6.71 16.59
CA PRO A 119 -28.49 7.53 15.87
C PRO A 119 -29.80 7.73 16.62
N ASP A 120 -30.18 6.78 17.51
CA ASP A 120 -31.43 6.80 18.26
C ASP A 120 -31.26 7.45 19.65
N ASP A 121 -30.05 7.44 20.22
CA ASP A 121 -29.75 8.11 21.50
C ASP A 121 -28.42 8.90 21.42
N PRO A 122 -28.45 10.20 21.11
CA PRO A 122 -27.24 11.03 21.00
C PRO A 122 -26.38 11.11 22.27
N ARG A 123 -26.91 10.72 23.43
CA ARG A 123 -26.13 10.66 24.69
C ARG A 123 -25.18 9.47 24.70
N ARG A 124 -25.42 8.46 23.85
CA ARG A 124 -24.56 7.30 23.67
C ARG A 124 -23.53 7.59 22.58
N SER A 125 -22.44 8.19 22.97
CA SER A 125 -21.33 8.51 22.08
C SER A 125 -20.06 7.75 22.45
N SER A 126 -19.22 7.44 21.46
CA SER A 126 -17.90 6.85 21.68
C SER A 126 -16.99 7.81 22.45
N PRO A 127 -15.95 7.33 23.11
CA PRO A 127 -14.77 8.13 23.37
C PRO A 127 -14.26 8.73 22.04
N PRO A 128 -13.71 9.97 22.03
CA PRO A 128 -13.11 10.54 20.85
C PRO A 128 -11.84 9.79 20.45
N VAL A 129 -11.65 9.52 19.16
CA VAL A 129 -10.38 9.02 18.60
C VAL A 129 -9.71 10.18 17.88
N HIS A 130 -8.49 10.49 18.29
CA HIS A 130 -7.74 11.66 17.86
C HIS A 130 -6.84 11.34 16.66
N GLY A 131 -6.64 12.33 15.81
CA GLY A 131 -5.66 12.33 14.74
C GLY A 131 -5.19 13.74 14.39
N THR A 132 -4.21 13.81 13.51
CA THR A 132 -3.67 15.07 13.01
C THR A 132 -3.28 14.95 11.54
N PHE A 133 -3.24 16.06 10.84
CA PHE A 133 -2.68 16.19 9.50
C PHE A 133 -2.24 17.64 9.26
N ARG A 134 -1.39 17.83 8.25
CA ARG A 134 -1.05 19.17 7.77
C ARG A 134 -1.71 19.44 6.42
N THR A 135 -2.38 20.57 6.27
CA THR A 135 -2.89 21.05 4.96
C THR A 135 -1.74 21.43 4.04
N THR A 136 -1.92 21.30 2.72
CA THR A 136 -0.82 21.58 1.79
C THR A 136 -0.47 23.07 1.81
N PRO A 137 0.84 23.40 1.73
CA PRO A 137 1.28 24.80 1.75
C PRO A 137 0.96 25.50 0.42
N VAL A 138 0.71 26.79 0.48
CA VAL A 138 0.57 27.67 -0.71
C VAL A 138 1.86 28.44 -1.02
N SER A 139 2.85 28.36 -0.14
CA SER A 139 4.17 28.98 -0.28
C SER A 139 5.26 27.95 -0.59
N ARG A 140 6.23 28.34 -1.42
CA ARG A 140 7.42 27.50 -1.70
C ARG A 140 8.39 27.38 -0.52
N ARG A 141 8.25 28.20 0.52
CA ARG A 141 9.18 28.24 1.66
C ARG A 141 8.94 27.17 2.72
N HIS A 142 7.99 26.27 2.49
CA HIS A 142 7.73 25.15 3.39
C HIS A 142 8.40 23.89 2.84
N ASP A 143 9.16 23.24 3.67
CA ASP A 143 9.71 21.92 3.38
C ASP A 143 8.56 20.92 3.20
N VAL A 144 8.78 19.92 2.36
CA VAL A 144 7.84 18.81 2.16
C VAL A 144 8.57 17.51 2.42
N ARG A 145 8.00 16.68 3.28
CA ARG A 145 8.47 15.31 3.52
C ARG A 145 7.37 14.32 3.24
N PHE A 146 7.65 13.32 2.42
CA PHE A 146 6.79 12.17 2.30
C PHE A 146 7.57 10.86 2.33
N LEU A 147 6.87 9.79 2.71
CA LEU A 147 7.41 8.45 2.67
C LEU A 147 6.62 7.61 1.67
N TRP A 148 7.23 6.54 1.14
CA TRP A 148 6.52 5.56 0.32
C TRP A 148 7.04 4.16 0.57
N SER A 149 6.17 3.17 0.41
CA SER A 149 6.46 1.73 0.37
C SER A 149 5.19 0.99 -0.04
N GLY A 150 5.31 -0.31 -0.33
CA GLY A 150 4.21 -1.23 -0.62
C GLY A 150 4.39 -2.58 0.09
N ASP A 151 3.57 -3.55 -0.28
CA ASP A 151 3.75 -4.98 0.01
C ASP A 151 3.57 -5.30 1.51
N LEU A 152 2.36 -5.14 2.05
CA LEU A 152 2.04 -5.36 3.46
C LEU A 152 1.30 -6.68 3.68
N ALA A 153 1.82 -7.51 4.59
CA ALA A 153 1.17 -8.76 5.06
C ALA A 153 1.00 -9.83 3.96
N GLY A 154 2.03 -10.04 3.14
CA GLY A 154 2.02 -11.00 2.04
C GLY A 154 2.81 -12.29 2.30
N GLN A 155 2.58 -13.30 1.44
CA GLN A 155 3.31 -14.56 1.31
C GLN A 155 3.48 -15.36 2.61
N GLY A 156 2.49 -15.27 3.50
CA GLY A 156 2.48 -15.99 4.79
C GLY A 156 3.01 -15.19 5.98
N TRP A 157 3.54 -13.98 5.75
CA TRP A 157 4.02 -13.07 6.77
C TRP A 157 2.94 -12.05 7.12
N GLY A 158 2.36 -12.16 8.30
CA GLY A 158 1.33 -11.26 8.82
C GLY A 158 1.76 -10.57 10.11
N ILE A 159 0.79 -10.08 10.87
CA ILE A 159 1.03 -9.45 12.17
C ILE A 159 1.63 -10.48 13.13
N ASN A 160 2.86 -10.25 13.57
CA ASN A 160 3.53 -11.07 14.58
C ASN A 160 3.59 -10.33 15.93
N PRO A 161 2.76 -10.70 16.92
CA PRO A 161 2.72 -10.02 18.21
C PRO A 161 4.03 -10.16 19.01
N ASP A 162 4.76 -11.28 18.85
CA ASP A 162 6.02 -11.53 19.54
C ASP A 162 7.11 -10.54 19.14
N LEU A 163 7.05 -10.05 17.89
CA LEU A 163 7.95 -9.02 17.35
C LEU A 163 7.37 -7.60 17.46
N GLY A 164 6.19 -7.44 18.07
CA GLY A 164 5.54 -6.14 18.28
C GLY A 164 4.74 -5.63 17.08
N GLY A 165 4.37 -6.51 16.15
CA GLY A 165 3.59 -6.18 14.95
C GLY A 165 4.41 -5.45 13.89
N TYR A 166 3.76 -4.56 13.13
CA TYR A 166 4.39 -3.77 12.05
C TYR A 166 5.15 -2.55 12.61
N ARG A 167 6.27 -2.80 13.28
CA ARG A 167 7.07 -1.76 13.96
C ARG A 167 7.60 -0.66 13.03
N VAL A 168 7.75 -0.96 11.76
CA VAL A 168 8.17 0.01 10.73
C VAL A 168 7.25 1.23 10.67
N PHE A 169 5.94 1.06 10.91
CA PHE A 169 4.99 2.18 10.91
C PHE A 169 5.24 3.14 12.07
N GLU A 170 5.62 2.65 13.26
CA GLU A 170 6.00 3.53 14.36
C GLU A 170 7.29 4.31 14.04
N GLU A 171 8.27 3.66 13.43
CA GLU A 171 9.49 4.34 12.98
C GLU A 171 9.20 5.41 11.94
N MET A 172 8.38 5.09 10.92
CA MET A 172 7.96 6.05 9.91
C MET A 172 7.15 7.22 10.50
N ARG A 173 6.30 6.96 11.50
CA ARG A 173 5.55 8.00 12.22
C ARG A 173 6.48 9.00 12.89
N LEU A 174 7.55 8.52 13.52
CA LEU A 174 8.57 9.36 14.17
C LEU A 174 9.39 10.21 13.18
N ARG A 175 9.35 9.90 11.87
CA ARG A 175 9.92 10.77 10.83
C ARG A 175 9.08 12.02 10.58
N ASN A 176 7.85 12.08 11.12
CA ASN A 176 6.90 13.20 10.97
C ASN A 176 6.69 13.61 9.49
N PRO A 177 6.30 12.68 8.61
CA PRO A 177 6.03 13.00 7.21
C PRO A 177 4.73 13.76 7.05
N ASP A 178 4.63 14.55 6.00
CA ASP A 178 3.40 15.24 5.61
C ASP A 178 2.34 14.27 5.06
N PHE A 179 2.80 13.18 4.42
CA PHE A 179 1.95 12.08 3.98
C PHE A 179 2.77 10.80 3.70
N PHE A 180 2.07 9.69 3.59
CA PHE A 180 2.60 8.41 3.16
C PHE A 180 1.90 7.99 1.86
N LEU A 181 2.70 7.69 0.83
CA LEU A 181 2.24 7.04 -0.39
C LEU A 181 2.33 5.52 -0.20
N PHE A 182 1.17 4.88 -0.14
CA PHE A 182 1.08 3.43 -0.09
C PHE A 182 1.02 2.91 -1.53
N SER A 183 2.14 2.39 -2.02
CA SER A 183 2.38 2.06 -3.43
C SER A 183 1.91 0.65 -3.77
N GLY A 184 0.64 0.34 -3.54
CA GLY A 184 0.06 -0.95 -3.85
C GLY A 184 0.33 -2.04 -2.81
N ASP A 185 -0.27 -3.21 -3.02
CA ASP A 185 -0.22 -4.36 -2.14
C ASP A 185 -0.51 -4.01 -0.67
N THR A 186 -1.51 -3.16 -0.50
CA THR A 186 -1.99 -2.75 0.82
C THR A 186 -2.64 -3.91 1.57
N ILE A 187 -3.05 -4.93 0.84
CA ILE A 187 -3.47 -6.26 1.29
C ILE A 187 -3.01 -7.31 0.29
N TYR A 188 -2.88 -8.55 0.74
CA TYR A 188 -2.71 -9.75 -0.10
C TYR A 188 -4.01 -10.58 -0.02
N ALA A 189 -4.99 -10.24 -0.84
CA ALA A 189 -6.31 -10.88 -0.83
C ALA A 189 -6.24 -12.36 -1.26
N ASP A 190 -5.24 -12.73 -2.03
CA ASP A 190 -4.93 -14.08 -2.52
C ASP A 190 -3.90 -14.83 -1.67
N GLY A 191 -3.33 -14.17 -0.66
CA GLY A 191 -2.29 -14.69 0.23
C GLY A 191 -2.81 -15.09 1.61
N PRO A 192 -3.35 -16.33 1.79
CA PRO A 192 -3.78 -16.81 3.09
C PRO A 192 -2.64 -16.81 4.11
N ILE A 193 -2.94 -16.40 5.35
CA ILE A 193 -1.99 -16.40 6.47
C ILE A 193 -2.35 -17.51 7.44
N LYS A 194 -1.40 -18.44 7.65
CA LYS A 194 -1.50 -19.51 8.65
C LYS A 194 -1.03 -18.99 10.02
N ALA A 195 -1.47 -19.64 11.10
CA ALA A 195 -1.07 -19.28 12.46
C ALA A 195 0.44 -19.26 12.68
N THR A 196 1.17 -20.10 11.96
CA THR A 196 2.64 -20.17 12.01
C THR A 196 3.23 -20.34 10.63
N ALA A 197 4.42 -19.76 10.42
CA ALA A 197 5.28 -20.01 9.29
C ALA A 197 6.69 -20.39 9.76
N PRO A 198 7.37 -21.40 9.17
CA PRO A 198 8.70 -21.81 9.59
C PRO A 198 9.74 -20.76 9.18
N LEU A 199 10.67 -20.45 10.06
CA LEU A 199 11.89 -19.69 9.80
C LEU A 199 13.05 -20.63 9.50
N ARG A 200 14.11 -20.14 8.87
CA ARG A 200 15.25 -20.95 8.43
C ARG A 200 16.06 -21.54 9.58
N ASP A 201 16.08 -20.88 10.73
CA ASP A 201 16.75 -21.35 11.94
C ASP A 201 15.96 -22.43 12.69
N GLY A 202 14.80 -22.86 12.16
CA GLY A 202 13.90 -23.84 12.76
C GLY A 202 12.91 -23.25 13.76
N SER A 203 13.00 -21.98 14.06
CA SER A 203 11.99 -21.26 14.88
C SER A 203 10.72 -20.97 14.05
N LEU A 204 9.70 -20.44 14.70
CA LEU A 204 8.41 -20.17 14.07
C LEU A 204 8.06 -18.67 14.15
N TRP A 205 7.73 -18.11 13.00
CA TRP A 205 6.99 -16.88 12.94
C TRP A 205 5.52 -17.15 13.34
N ARG A 206 4.99 -16.40 14.29
CA ARG A 206 3.59 -16.55 14.74
C ARG A 206 2.76 -15.40 14.24
N ASN A 207 1.68 -15.73 13.54
CA ASN A 207 0.75 -14.76 12.99
C ASN A 207 -0.51 -14.62 13.86
N VAL A 208 -1.02 -13.40 13.96
CA VAL A 208 -2.44 -13.19 14.20
C VAL A 208 -3.20 -13.77 13.00
N THR A 209 -4.34 -14.42 13.23
CA THR A 209 -5.19 -14.97 12.18
C THR A 209 -6.62 -14.50 12.31
N THR A 210 -7.30 -14.35 11.18
CA THR A 210 -8.75 -14.14 11.10
C THR A 210 -9.34 -15.11 10.09
N GLU A 211 -10.65 -15.33 10.13
CA GLU A 211 -11.35 -16.23 9.22
C GLU A 211 -11.16 -15.78 7.76
N GLU A 212 -11.32 -14.47 7.49
CA GLU A 212 -11.22 -13.92 6.15
C GLU A 212 -9.78 -13.99 5.59
N LYS A 213 -8.75 -13.95 6.46
CA LYS A 213 -7.34 -14.04 6.06
C LYS A 213 -6.83 -15.49 5.96
N ALA A 214 -7.64 -16.48 6.30
CA ALA A 214 -7.26 -17.90 6.24
C ALA A 214 -7.44 -18.53 4.85
N LYS A 215 -8.05 -17.84 3.89
CA LYS A 215 -8.31 -18.28 2.51
C LYS A 215 -8.12 -17.14 1.52
N VAL A 216 -8.14 -17.44 0.22
CA VAL A 216 -8.23 -16.42 -0.84
C VAL A 216 -9.57 -15.70 -0.75
N ALA A 217 -9.56 -14.39 -0.95
CA ALA A 217 -10.78 -13.59 -0.91
C ALA A 217 -11.56 -13.70 -2.23
N GLU A 218 -12.85 -13.99 -2.12
CA GLU A 218 -13.76 -14.06 -3.26
C GLU A 218 -14.99 -13.17 -3.07
N THR A 219 -15.49 -13.07 -1.84
CA THR A 219 -16.65 -12.24 -1.51
C THR A 219 -16.21 -10.84 -1.06
N LEU A 220 -17.10 -9.86 -1.21
CA LEU A 220 -16.84 -8.51 -0.70
C LEU A 220 -16.53 -8.50 0.82
N ALA A 221 -17.16 -9.39 1.60
CA ALA A 221 -16.89 -9.51 3.03
C ALA A 221 -15.47 -9.97 3.34
N GLU A 222 -14.92 -10.88 2.52
CA GLU A 222 -13.55 -11.39 2.64
C GLU A 222 -12.52 -10.32 2.22
N PHE A 223 -12.76 -9.57 1.15
CA PHE A 223 -11.93 -8.41 0.80
C PHE A 223 -11.90 -7.37 1.93
N ARG A 224 -13.06 -7.00 2.48
CA ARG A 224 -13.18 -6.12 3.65
C ARG A 224 -12.44 -6.67 4.86
N GLY A 225 -12.48 -8.01 5.04
CA GLY A 225 -11.79 -8.72 6.11
C GLY A 225 -10.27 -8.58 6.03
N ASN A 226 -9.70 -8.60 4.82
CA ASN A 226 -8.26 -8.38 4.62
C ASN A 226 -7.83 -6.97 5.08
N PHE A 227 -8.59 -5.93 4.78
CA PHE A 227 -8.31 -4.59 5.30
C PHE A 227 -8.45 -4.51 6.82
N ARG A 228 -9.52 -5.14 7.39
CA ARG A 228 -9.69 -5.21 8.85
C ARG A 228 -8.54 -5.92 9.54
N TYR A 229 -7.98 -6.95 8.90
CA TYR A 229 -6.83 -7.68 9.43
C TYR A 229 -5.65 -6.74 9.69
N ASN A 230 -5.23 -5.96 8.70
CA ASN A 230 -4.11 -5.04 8.86
C ASN A 230 -4.38 -3.98 9.96
N LEU A 231 -5.62 -3.53 10.09
CA LEU A 231 -6.06 -2.60 11.15
C LEU A 231 -6.15 -3.23 12.56
N LEU A 232 -5.76 -4.49 12.74
CA LEU A 232 -5.52 -5.06 14.08
C LEU A 232 -4.17 -4.63 14.65
N ASP A 233 -3.26 -4.14 13.82
CA ASP A 233 -1.92 -3.72 14.26
C ASP A 233 -1.95 -2.31 14.86
N ARG A 234 -1.46 -2.18 16.09
CA ARG A 234 -1.47 -0.92 16.84
C ARG A 234 -0.52 0.15 16.24
N ASN A 235 0.60 -0.28 15.62
CA ASN A 235 1.56 0.66 15.07
C ASN A 235 0.98 1.28 13.79
N LEU A 236 0.29 0.47 12.96
CA LEU A 236 -0.43 0.96 11.80
C LEU A 236 -1.58 1.91 12.20
N LEU A 237 -2.35 1.57 13.26
CA LEU A 237 -3.40 2.48 13.75
C LEU A 237 -2.83 3.81 14.24
N GLY A 238 -1.72 3.78 14.99
CA GLY A 238 -1.04 4.98 15.47
C GLY A 238 -0.48 5.84 14.33
N PHE A 239 0.07 5.19 13.30
CA PHE A 239 0.55 5.84 12.09
C PHE A 239 -0.59 6.51 11.31
N ASN A 240 -1.65 5.78 11.01
CA ASN A 240 -2.81 6.26 10.25
C ASN A 240 -3.52 7.45 10.91
N ALA A 241 -3.48 7.53 12.24
CA ALA A 241 -4.05 8.65 12.97
C ALA A 241 -3.28 9.97 12.77
N GLN A 242 -1.98 9.90 12.46
CA GLN A 242 -1.10 11.07 12.43
C GLN A 242 -0.51 11.37 11.06
N VAL A 243 -0.51 10.40 10.14
CA VAL A 243 0.09 10.53 8.82
C VAL A 243 -1.00 10.33 7.76
N PRO A 244 -1.31 11.36 6.96
CA PRO A 244 -2.22 11.22 5.82
C PRO A 244 -1.76 10.15 4.83
N VAL A 245 -2.70 9.37 4.33
CA VAL A 245 -2.42 8.30 3.37
C VAL A 245 -2.85 8.72 1.97
N LEU A 246 -1.96 8.52 0.99
CA LEU A 246 -2.23 8.54 -0.44
C LEU A 246 -2.12 7.10 -0.94
N ALA A 247 -3.24 6.39 -1.00
CA ALA A 247 -3.24 4.97 -1.37
C ALA A 247 -3.30 4.78 -2.89
N GLN A 248 -2.53 3.83 -3.36
CA GLN A 248 -2.51 3.25 -4.70
C GLN A 248 -2.77 1.75 -4.54
N TRP A 249 -3.35 1.08 -5.52
CA TRP A 249 -3.45 -0.37 -5.51
C TRP A 249 -2.49 -1.01 -6.50
N ASP A 250 -2.24 -2.31 -6.31
CA ASP A 250 -1.48 -3.15 -7.23
C ASP A 250 -2.28 -4.43 -7.53
N ASP A 251 -1.66 -5.56 -7.70
CA ASP A 251 -2.35 -6.78 -8.09
C ASP A 251 -2.94 -7.53 -6.89
N HIS A 252 -2.25 -7.60 -5.75
CA HIS A 252 -2.68 -8.40 -4.60
C HIS A 252 -3.88 -7.83 -3.85
N GLU A 253 -4.32 -6.60 -4.15
CA GLU A 253 -5.65 -6.17 -3.75
C GLU A 253 -6.74 -7.05 -4.37
N VAL A 254 -6.46 -7.70 -5.51
CA VAL A 254 -7.34 -8.65 -6.21
C VAL A 254 -6.75 -10.05 -6.15
N ARG A 255 -5.67 -10.29 -6.87
CA ARG A 255 -4.86 -11.51 -6.90
C ARG A 255 -3.58 -11.31 -7.71
N ASN A 256 -2.55 -12.11 -7.40
CA ASN A 256 -1.25 -12.08 -8.08
C ASN A 256 -1.38 -12.02 -9.60
N ASN A 257 -0.75 -11.04 -10.19
CA ASN A 257 -0.57 -10.82 -11.63
C ASN A 257 -1.87 -10.72 -12.44
N TRP A 258 -2.98 -10.25 -11.84
CA TRP A 258 -4.25 -10.16 -12.54
C TRP A 258 -4.25 -9.06 -13.62
N TYR A 259 -5.10 -9.27 -14.61
CA TYR A 259 -5.42 -8.31 -15.69
C TYR A 259 -6.90 -8.40 -16.06
N PRO A 260 -7.48 -7.37 -16.67
CA PRO A 260 -8.88 -7.37 -17.09
C PRO A 260 -9.22 -8.52 -18.04
N GLY A 261 -10.36 -9.17 -17.81
CA GLY A 261 -10.81 -10.32 -18.60
C GLY A 261 -10.10 -11.64 -18.30
N GLN A 262 -9.24 -11.72 -17.27
CA GLN A 262 -8.55 -12.95 -16.92
C GLN A 262 -9.52 -14.02 -16.40
N LEU A 263 -9.44 -15.23 -16.98
CA LEU A 263 -10.05 -16.44 -16.44
C LEU A 263 -9.08 -17.11 -15.47
N ILE A 264 -9.50 -17.27 -14.21
CA ILE A 264 -8.66 -17.78 -13.13
C ILE A 264 -8.61 -19.31 -13.18
N ASP A 265 -7.45 -19.86 -13.54
CA ASP A 265 -7.13 -21.29 -13.47
C ASP A 265 -6.37 -21.61 -12.18
N ASP A 266 -7.03 -21.39 -11.03
CA ASP A 266 -6.51 -21.71 -9.71
C ASP A 266 -7.63 -22.40 -8.92
N PRO A 267 -7.43 -23.65 -8.46
CA PRO A 267 -8.45 -24.44 -7.76
C PRO A 267 -8.88 -23.83 -6.41
N ARG A 268 -8.11 -22.91 -5.86
CA ARG A 268 -8.48 -22.20 -4.62
C ARG A 268 -9.70 -21.28 -4.80
N TYR A 269 -9.99 -20.86 -6.05
CA TYR A 269 -11.09 -19.96 -6.38
C TYR A 269 -12.30 -20.73 -6.94
N THR A 270 -13.49 -20.37 -6.49
CA THR A 270 -14.77 -20.77 -7.10
C THR A 270 -15.25 -19.72 -8.11
N VAL A 271 -14.96 -18.45 -7.86
CA VAL A 271 -15.16 -17.35 -8.81
C VAL A 271 -14.01 -17.34 -9.80
N LYS A 272 -14.29 -17.67 -11.06
CA LYS A 272 -13.27 -17.81 -12.12
C LYS A 272 -13.03 -16.52 -12.93
N ASP A 273 -13.81 -15.51 -12.70
CA ASP A 273 -13.75 -14.23 -13.41
C ASP A 273 -13.02 -13.19 -12.54
N ALA A 274 -11.83 -12.77 -12.99
CA ALA A 274 -11.02 -11.78 -12.28
C ALA A 274 -11.69 -10.41 -12.21
N ASP A 275 -12.51 -10.02 -13.21
CA ASP A 275 -13.19 -8.73 -13.19
C ASP A 275 -14.24 -8.67 -12.07
N THR A 276 -14.89 -9.79 -11.77
CA THR A 276 -15.79 -9.90 -10.61
C THR A 276 -15.04 -9.71 -9.29
N LEU A 277 -13.84 -10.30 -9.16
CA LEU A 277 -13.01 -10.10 -7.97
C LEU A 277 -12.51 -8.66 -7.87
N ALA A 278 -12.03 -8.11 -8.98
CA ALA A 278 -11.56 -6.72 -9.06
C ALA A 278 -12.64 -5.70 -8.67
N ALA A 279 -13.89 -5.91 -9.11
CA ALA A 279 -15.01 -5.05 -8.72
C ALA A 279 -15.26 -5.07 -7.19
N ARG A 280 -15.19 -6.25 -6.56
CA ARG A 280 -15.33 -6.42 -5.10
C ARG A 280 -14.16 -5.82 -4.34
N ALA A 281 -12.94 -6.09 -4.80
CA ALA A 281 -11.70 -5.54 -4.25
C ALA A 281 -11.69 -4.00 -4.28
N ARG A 282 -12.06 -3.43 -5.42
CA ARG A 282 -12.14 -1.98 -5.62
C ARG A 282 -13.17 -1.33 -4.69
N GLN A 283 -14.33 -1.96 -4.51
CA GLN A 283 -15.32 -1.49 -3.55
C GLN A 283 -14.74 -1.49 -2.14
N ALA A 284 -14.11 -2.60 -1.70
CA ALA A 284 -13.50 -2.69 -0.39
C ALA A 284 -12.38 -1.66 -0.21
N PHE A 285 -11.51 -1.46 -1.22
CA PHE A 285 -10.46 -0.44 -1.22
C PHE A 285 -11.04 0.97 -0.99
N GLY A 286 -12.06 1.36 -1.77
CA GLY A 286 -12.73 2.65 -1.61
C GLY A 286 -13.44 2.84 -0.28
N GLU A 287 -13.84 1.75 0.39
CA GLU A 287 -14.47 1.78 1.73
C GLU A 287 -13.42 1.89 2.85
N TYR A 288 -12.19 1.41 2.66
CA TYR A 288 -11.16 1.31 3.70
C TYR A 288 -10.07 2.40 3.63
N PHE A 289 -10.03 3.17 2.55
CA PHE A 289 -9.13 4.33 2.45
C PHE A 289 -9.90 5.66 2.43
N PRO A 290 -9.27 6.76 2.85
CA PRO A 290 -9.86 8.11 2.79
C PRO A 290 -9.84 8.68 1.35
N VAL A 291 -10.37 7.92 0.38
CA VAL A 291 -10.46 8.29 -1.05
C VAL A 291 -11.90 8.64 -1.38
N THR A 292 -12.13 9.81 -1.97
CA THR A 292 -13.50 10.31 -2.23
C THR A 292 -14.10 9.81 -3.53
N ASP A 293 -13.32 9.71 -4.60
CA ASP A 293 -13.82 9.41 -5.95
C ASP A 293 -14.23 7.95 -6.15
N LEU A 294 -13.70 7.04 -5.33
CA LEU A 294 -14.02 5.61 -5.37
C LEU A 294 -15.26 5.24 -4.56
N ARG A 295 -15.84 6.18 -3.79
CA ARG A 295 -16.96 5.89 -2.89
C ARG A 295 -18.30 5.81 -3.60
N GLY A 296 -19.16 4.92 -3.07
CA GLY A 296 -20.51 4.76 -3.53
C GLY A 296 -20.70 3.72 -4.63
N GLY A 297 -19.73 2.81 -4.81
CA GLY A 297 -19.82 1.73 -5.80
C GLY A 297 -19.92 2.25 -7.23
N ARG A 298 -19.48 3.48 -7.48
CA ARG A 298 -19.37 3.98 -8.85
C ARG A 298 -18.29 3.15 -9.55
N ALA A 299 -18.72 2.29 -10.44
CA ALA A 299 -17.84 1.55 -11.35
C ALA A 299 -16.91 2.47 -12.17
N GLU A 300 -17.19 3.76 -12.15
CA GLU A 300 -16.51 4.83 -12.89
C GLU A 300 -15.46 5.59 -12.07
N GLY A 301 -15.32 5.37 -10.76
CA GLY A 301 -14.31 6.02 -9.95
C GLY A 301 -12.91 5.63 -10.43
N ARG A 302 -12.05 6.58 -10.80
CA ARG A 302 -10.69 6.33 -11.28
C ARG A 302 -9.71 6.19 -10.12
N MET A 303 -8.86 5.14 -10.16
CA MET A 303 -7.75 5.01 -9.21
C MET A 303 -6.66 6.04 -9.51
N TYR A 304 -6.34 6.26 -10.79
CA TYR A 304 -5.33 7.22 -11.18
C TYR A 304 -5.80 8.67 -10.96
N ARG A 305 -4.98 9.45 -10.32
CA ARG A 305 -5.27 10.83 -9.95
C ARG A 305 -4.00 11.64 -9.70
N VAL A 306 -4.12 12.96 -9.56
CA VAL A 306 -3.01 13.82 -9.16
C VAL A 306 -3.31 14.43 -7.79
N MET A 307 -2.35 14.30 -6.87
CA MET A 307 -2.34 15.06 -5.62
C MET A 307 -1.41 16.26 -5.78
N ARG A 308 -1.99 17.46 -5.69
CA ARG A 308 -1.23 18.71 -5.78
C ARG A 308 -0.81 19.16 -4.38
N TYR A 309 0.46 18.93 -4.04
CA TYR A 309 0.98 19.24 -2.72
C TYR A 309 1.70 20.61 -2.70
N GLY A 310 0.97 21.67 -3.03
CA GLY A 310 1.49 23.03 -3.09
C GLY A 310 2.42 23.30 -4.29
N PRO A 311 3.24 24.34 -4.25
CA PRO A 311 4.04 24.74 -5.40
C PRO A 311 5.32 23.90 -5.62
N LEU A 312 5.72 23.07 -4.64
CA LEU A 312 6.92 22.27 -4.74
C LEU A 312 6.68 20.87 -5.30
N LEU A 313 5.49 20.29 -5.14
CA LEU A 313 5.26 18.88 -5.44
C LEU A 313 3.87 18.63 -6.03
N ASP A 314 3.82 17.92 -7.14
CA ASP A 314 2.65 17.18 -7.63
C ASP A 314 2.98 15.68 -7.66
N VAL A 315 2.09 14.85 -7.12
CA VAL A 315 2.20 13.38 -7.18
C VAL A 315 1.14 12.85 -8.14
N PHE A 316 1.58 12.17 -9.18
CA PHE A 316 0.75 11.54 -10.21
C PHE A 316 0.63 10.05 -9.89
N VAL A 317 -0.47 9.66 -9.31
CA VAL A 317 -0.75 8.25 -8.97
C VAL A 317 -1.29 7.56 -10.22
N LEU A 318 -0.61 6.51 -10.67
CA LEU A 318 -1.02 5.67 -11.77
C LEU A 318 -1.86 4.48 -11.30
N ASP A 319 -2.58 3.87 -12.21
CA ASP A 319 -3.25 2.59 -12.07
C ASP A 319 -2.75 1.69 -13.21
N MET A 320 -1.81 0.81 -12.91
CA MET A 320 -1.20 -0.06 -13.90
C MET A 320 -1.90 -1.44 -13.96
N ARG A 321 -3.05 -1.60 -13.28
CA ARG A 321 -3.79 -2.86 -13.23
C ARG A 321 -5.12 -2.82 -13.99
N THR A 322 -5.93 -1.78 -13.79
CA THR A 322 -7.31 -1.73 -14.34
C THR A 322 -7.36 -1.61 -15.87
N TYR A 323 -6.34 -1.02 -16.49
CA TYR A 323 -6.42 -0.59 -17.91
C TYR A 323 -5.44 -1.31 -18.81
N ARG A 324 -4.71 -2.28 -18.29
CA ARG A 324 -3.65 -3.01 -18.98
C ARG A 324 -4.20 -4.15 -19.85
N ASN A 325 -3.37 -4.61 -20.80
CA ASN A 325 -3.59 -5.84 -21.54
C ASN A 325 -3.24 -7.10 -20.69
N ALA A 326 -3.56 -8.27 -21.25
CA ALA A 326 -3.21 -9.57 -20.67
C ALA A 326 -1.68 -9.74 -20.57
N ASN A 327 -1.23 -10.51 -19.56
CA ASN A 327 0.16 -10.93 -19.46
C ASN A 327 0.51 -11.85 -20.64
N SER A 328 1.63 -11.56 -21.30
CA SER A 328 2.09 -12.22 -22.52
C SER A 328 3.61 -12.13 -22.61
N PRO A 329 4.25 -12.67 -23.65
CA PRO A 329 5.67 -12.40 -23.94
C PRO A 329 5.99 -10.92 -24.21
N ASP A 330 4.95 -10.12 -24.45
CA ASP A 330 4.96 -8.65 -24.57
C ASP A 330 5.91 -8.09 -25.65
N THR A 331 6.05 -8.84 -26.77
CA THR A 331 6.97 -8.54 -27.87
C THR A 331 6.26 -8.05 -29.14
N GLN A 332 5.00 -7.65 -29.04
CA GLN A 332 4.23 -7.09 -30.17
C GLN A 332 4.75 -5.70 -30.55
N ALA A 333 4.86 -5.44 -31.86
CA ALA A 333 5.32 -4.16 -32.40
C ALA A 333 4.27 -3.03 -32.25
N GLU A 334 3.01 -3.39 -32.02
CA GLU A 334 1.91 -2.47 -31.77
C GLU A 334 1.11 -2.94 -30.55
N ASP A 335 0.89 -2.04 -29.62
CA ASP A 335 0.07 -2.31 -28.42
C ASP A 335 -0.81 -1.09 -28.09
N PRO A 336 -2.04 -1.04 -28.63
CA PRO A 336 -2.92 0.09 -28.40
C PRO A 336 -3.47 0.18 -26.97
N ILE A 337 -3.40 -0.91 -26.19
CA ILE A 337 -3.85 -0.97 -24.80
C ILE A 337 -2.68 -0.69 -23.86
N GLY A 338 -1.58 -1.42 -24.01
CA GLY A 338 -0.37 -1.30 -23.21
C GLY A 338 -0.60 -1.57 -21.71
N ILE A 339 0.07 -0.77 -20.87
CA ILE A 339 0.02 -0.89 -19.40
C ILE A 339 -0.92 0.14 -18.75
N LEU A 340 -1.08 1.31 -19.35
CA LEU A 340 -1.86 2.43 -18.79
C LEU A 340 -3.26 2.55 -19.42
N GLY A 341 -3.45 1.96 -20.58
CA GLY A 341 -4.59 2.26 -21.45
C GLY A 341 -4.51 3.65 -22.07
N PRO A 342 -5.20 3.87 -23.22
CA PRO A 342 -5.08 5.12 -23.98
C PRO A 342 -5.61 6.34 -23.22
N GLU A 343 -6.66 6.19 -22.42
CA GLU A 343 -7.26 7.31 -21.67
C GLU A 343 -6.35 7.81 -20.55
N GLN A 344 -5.76 6.90 -19.78
CA GLN A 344 -4.85 7.25 -18.70
C GLN A 344 -3.54 7.84 -19.26
N LEU A 345 -3.01 7.29 -20.36
CA LEU A 345 -1.83 7.84 -21.02
C LEU A 345 -2.09 9.28 -21.50
N ALA A 346 -3.24 9.54 -22.12
CA ALA A 346 -3.63 10.89 -22.53
C ALA A 346 -3.82 11.83 -21.32
N TRP A 347 -4.38 11.32 -20.23
CA TRP A 347 -4.56 12.07 -19.00
C TRP A 347 -3.22 12.46 -18.36
N ILE A 348 -2.29 11.52 -18.18
CA ILE A 348 -1.00 11.84 -17.52
C ILE A 348 -0.18 12.83 -18.36
N LYS A 349 -0.14 12.67 -19.67
CA LYS A 349 0.52 13.62 -20.59
C LYS A 349 -0.03 15.04 -20.43
N ARG A 350 -1.35 15.18 -20.37
CA ARG A 350 -2.02 16.46 -20.14
C ARG A 350 -1.75 17.05 -18.77
N GLU A 351 -1.85 16.25 -17.71
CA GLU A 351 -1.66 16.74 -16.35
C GLU A 351 -0.20 17.09 -16.03
N LEU A 352 0.77 16.35 -16.57
CA LEU A 352 2.20 16.70 -16.50
C LEU A 352 2.48 18.03 -17.22
N SER A 353 1.90 18.25 -18.40
CA SER A 353 2.05 19.50 -19.16
C SER A 353 1.43 20.71 -18.43
N ARG A 354 0.40 20.50 -17.62
CA ARG A 354 -0.26 21.54 -16.82
C ARG A 354 0.42 21.81 -15.47
N SER A 355 1.20 20.87 -14.98
CA SER A 355 1.83 21.00 -13.69
C SER A 355 2.86 22.13 -13.66
N ARG A 356 2.73 22.97 -12.63
CA ARG A 356 3.67 24.06 -12.33
C ARG A 356 4.51 23.78 -11.09
N ALA A 357 4.34 22.62 -10.48
CA ALA A 357 5.13 22.21 -9.34
C ALA A 357 6.60 22.07 -9.72
N THR A 358 7.50 22.34 -8.78
CA THR A 358 8.94 22.14 -8.98
C THR A 358 9.23 20.67 -9.29
N TRP A 359 8.64 19.75 -8.53
CA TRP A 359 8.81 18.30 -8.67
C TRP A 359 7.51 17.62 -9.07
N LYS A 360 7.63 16.63 -9.94
CA LYS A 360 6.56 15.79 -10.45
C LYS A 360 6.93 14.35 -10.17
N VAL A 361 6.42 13.82 -9.07
CA VAL A 361 6.60 12.43 -8.70
C VAL A 361 5.55 11.60 -9.42
N ILE A 362 5.99 10.65 -10.23
CA ILE A 362 5.12 9.66 -10.87
C ILE A 362 5.15 8.43 -9.99
N ALA A 363 4.04 8.16 -9.32
CA ALA A 363 3.85 6.99 -8.48
C ALA A 363 3.25 5.88 -9.33
N ALA A 364 4.07 4.88 -9.61
CA ALA A 364 3.67 3.64 -10.24
C ALA A 364 3.70 2.51 -9.22
N ASP A 365 2.80 1.55 -9.33
CA ASP A 365 2.80 0.36 -8.48
C ASP A 365 4.04 -0.50 -8.77
N MET A 366 4.29 -0.83 -10.04
CA MET A 366 5.41 -1.65 -10.48
C MET A 366 6.54 -0.85 -11.16
N PRO A 367 7.78 -1.37 -11.18
CA PRO A 367 8.93 -0.70 -11.78
C PRO A 367 8.90 -0.75 -13.31
N LEU A 368 9.67 0.20 -13.93
CA LEU A 368 9.69 0.38 -15.37
C LEU A 368 10.68 -0.55 -16.10
N GLY A 369 11.89 -0.70 -15.57
CA GLY A 369 12.97 -1.39 -16.25
C GLY A 369 13.43 -2.66 -15.55
N ILE A 370 12.68 -3.15 -14.56
CA ILE A 370 12.92 -4.43 -13.91
C ILE A 370 12.01 -5.47 -14.56
N VAL A 371 12.60 -6.57 -15.02
CA VAL A 371 11.87 -7.68 -15.62
C VAL A 371 11.18 -8.48 -14.53
N VAL A 372 9.85 -8.55 -14.57
CA VAL A 372 9.01 -9.34 -13.64
C VAL A 372 8.32 -10.46 -14.42
N PRO A 373 8.78 -11.72 -14.28
CA PRO A 373 8.18 -12.86 -14.98
C PRO A 373 6.79 -13.21 -14.44
N ASP A 374 5.88 -13.60 -15.34
CA ASP A 374 4.62 -14.25 -15.03
C ASP A 374 4.61 -15.66 -15.63
N GLY A 375 4.97 -16.65 -14.83
CA GLY A 375 5.23 -18.00 -15.27
C GLY A 375 6.55 -18.13 -16.06
N THR A 376 6.55 -18.94 -17.14
CA THR A 376 7.77 -19.28 -17.88
C THR A 376 7.99 -18.44 -19.14
N ALA A 377 6.96 -17.79 -19.66
CA ALA A 377 6.99 -17.16 -20.98
C ALA A 377 6.38 -15.75 -21.02
N ASN A 378 5.64 -15.37 -19.99
CA ASN A 378 4.96 -14.09 -19.94
C ASN A 378 5.66 -13.15 -18.95
N PHE A 379 5.33 -11.86 -19.07
CA PHE A 379 5.80 -10.81 -18.19
C PHE A 379 4.63 -10.02 -17.65
N GLU A 380 4.82 -9.52 -16.45
CA GLU A 380 3.81 -8.77 -15.72
C GLU A 380 4.03 -7.26 -15.79
N ALA A 381 5.27 -6.80 -15.56
CA ALA A 381 5.64 -5.39 -15.53
C ALA A 381 5.75 -4.78 -16.94
N VAL A 382 6.34 -3.60 -17.03
CA VAL A 382 6.60 -2.91 -18.28
C VAL A 382 7.67 -3.63 -19.10
N ALA A 383 8.78 -4.00 -18.44
CA ALA A 383 9.94 -4.62 -19.07
C ALA A 383 9.71 -6.10 -19.35
N GLN A 384 10.03 -6.57 -20.56
CA GLN A 384 9.89 -7.97 -20.98
C GLN A 384 11.24 -8.67 -21.25
N GLY A 385 12.36 -7.91 -21.17
CA GLY A 385 13.71 -8.47 -21.25
C GLY A 385 14.27 -8.65 -22.67
N ASP A 386 13.63 -8.15 -23.70
CA ASP A 386 14.21 -7.96 -25.02
C ASP A 386 15.07 -6.69 -25.02
N PRO A 387 16.38 -6.74 -25.34
CA PRO A 387 17.26 -5.60 -25.27
C PRO A 387 17.11 -4.61 -26.45
N GLY A 388 16.04 -4.74 -27.24
CA GLY A 388 15.79 -3.99 -28.48
C GLY A 388 15.07 -2.66 -28.31
N ALA A 389 14.45 -2.23 -29.40
CA ALA A 389 13.52 -1.10 -29.40
C ALA A 389 12.26 -1.43 -28.58
N PRO A 390 11.52 -0.41 -28.08
CA PRO A 390 10.31 -0.65 -27.30
C PRO A 390 9.30 -1.55 -28.03
N LEU A 391 8.81 -2.55 -27.33
CA LEU A 391 7.77 -3.49 -27.76
C LEU A 391 6.69 -3.58 -26.68
N GLY A 392 5.50 -4.04 -27.03
CA GLY A 392 4.42 -4.28 -26.11
C GLY A 392 4.12 -3.07 -25.20
N ARG A 393 4.09 -3.29 -23.90
CA ARG A 393 3.80 -2.25 -22.90
C ARG A 393 4.81 -1.11 -22.85
N GLU A 394 6.05 -1.39 -23.23
CA GLU A 394 7.11 -0.36 -23.31
C GLU A 394 6.77 0.77 -24.29
N LEU A 395 5.96 0.49 -25.32
CA LEU A 395 5.54 1.49 -26.31
C LEU A 395 4.83 2.68 -25.66
N GLN A 396 3.97 2.46 -24.66
CA GLN A 396 3.29 3.54 -23.96
C GLN A 396 4.22 4.32 -23.03
N ILE A 397 5.16 3.64 -22.39
CA ILE A 397 6.18 4.32 -21.57
C ILE A 397 7.13 5.13 -22.45
N ALA A 398 7.56 4.59 -23.60
CA ALA A 398 8.34 5.33 -24.58
C ALA A 398 7.61 6.59 -25.08
N GLU A 399 6.29 6.49 -25.34
CA GLU A 399 5.46 7.64 -25.72
C GLU A 399 5.37 8.69 -24.60
N LEU A 400 5.20 8.26 -23.33
CA LEU A 400 5.17 9.17 -22.19
C LEU A 400 6.53 9.87 -21.99
N LEU A 401 7.63 9.13 -22.04
CA LEU A 401 8.99 9.65 -21.87
C LEU A 401 9.34 10.63 -23.01
N ARG A 402 8.98 10.32 -24.25
CA ARG A 402 9.10 11.22 -25.39
C ARG A 402 8.31 12.51 -25.18
N HIS A 403 7.07 12.41 -24.70
CA HIS A 403 6.24 13.57 -24.38
C HIS A 403 6.89 14.46 -23.33
N ILE A 404 7.42 13.90 -22.24
CA ILE A 404 8.12 14.62 -21.18
C ILE A 404 9.30 15.41 -21.76
N LYS A 405 10.12 14.79 -22.61
CA LYS A 405 11.27 15.42 -23.25
C LYS A 405 10.85 16.56 -24.19
N HIS A 406 9.93 16.31 -25.13
CA HIS A 406 9.55 17.26 -26.15
C HIS A 406 8.75 18.45 -25.60
N GLN A 407 7.98 18.23 -24.52
CA GLN A 407 7.30 19.31 -23.80
C GLN A 407 8.22 20.02 -22.79
N ARG A 408 9.51 19.61 -22.70
CA ARG A 408 10.49 20.17 -21.76
C ARG A 408 10.01 20.16 -20.32
N ILE A 409 9.29 19.11 -19.93
CA ILE A 409 8.82 18.92 -18.56
C ILE A 409 10.02 18.51 -17.69
N THR A 410 10.34 19.32 -16.68
CA THR A 410 11.48 19.11 -15.77
C THR A 410 11.03 18.67 -14.40
N GLY A 411 11.95 18.13 -13.58
CA GLY A 411 11.69 17.71 -12.20
C GLY A 411 10.81 16.48 -12.11
N THR A 412 10.91 15.55 -13.06
CA THR A 412 10.21 14.27 -13.03
C THR A 412 11.09 13.19 -12.41
N LEU A 413 10.50 12.37 -11.55
CA LEU A 413 11.09 11.14 -11.02
C LEU A 413 9.98 10.12 -10.76
N TRP A 414 10.37 8.84 -10.67
CA TRP A 414 9.44 7.74 -10.42
C TRP A 414 9.68 7.15 -9.04
N VAL A 415 8.60 6.76 -8.36
CA VAL A 415 8.63 5.96 -7.12
C VAL A 415 7.73 4.74 -7.33
N THR A 416 8.27 3.56 -6.96
CA THR A 416 7.64 2.26 -7.24
C THR A 416 7.81 1.30 -6.07
N ALA A 417 7.16 0.11 -6.12
CA ALA A 417 7.25 -0.98 -5.15
C ALA A 417 7.22 -2.35 -5.85
N ASP A 418 6.33 -3.28 -5.50
CA ASP A 418 6.00 -4.56 -6.14
C ASP A 418 7.08 -5.65 -6.04
N VAL A 419 8.34 -5.35 -6.33
CA VAL A 419 9.40 -6.35 -6.48
C VAL A 419 10.05 -6.82 -5.17
N HIS A 420 9.57 -6.34 -4.02
CA HIS A 420 9.97 -6.78 -2.68
C HIS A 420 11.46 -6.62 -2.34
N TYR A 421 12.08 -5.59 -2.88
CA TYR A 421 13.41 -5.10 -2.51
C TYR A 421 13.53 -3.60 -2.76
N THR A 422 14.63 -2.97 -2.34
CA THR A 422 14.82 -1.54 -2.56
C THR A 422 15.97 -1.28 -3.53
N ALA A 423 15.76 -0.33 -4.47
CA ALA A 423 16.73 0.03 -5.49
C ALA A 423 16.63 1.50 -5.90
N ALA A 424 17.73 2.03 -6.44
CA ALA A 424 17.78 3.32 -7.10
C ALA A 424 18.33 3.11 -8.52
N ASN A 425 17.49 3.27 -9.51
CA ASN A 425 17.79 3.07 -10.92
C ASN A 425 17.89 4.42 -11.64
N HIS A 426 18.98 4.62 -12.37
CA HIS A 426 19.15 5.79 -13.24
C HIS A 426 19.01 5.40 -14.69
N TYR A 427 18.08 6.03 -15.39
CA TYR A 427 17.81 5.80 -16.80
C TYR A 427 18.47 6.88 -17.65
N ALA A 428 19.21 6.48 -18.68
CA ALA A 428 19.92 7.43 -19.54
C ALA A 428 19.92 6.98 -21.02
N PRO A 429 19.64 7.91 -21.94
CA PRO A 429 19.59 7.60 -23.39
C PRO A 429 20.87 6.97 -23.94
N GLU A 430 22.02 7.31 -23.36
CA GLU A 430 23.34 6.82 -23.79
C GLU A 430 23.54 5.32 -23.58
N ARG A 431 22.70 4.71 -22.73
CA ARG A 431 22.71 3.26 -22.42
C ARG A 431 21.52 2.52 -22.97
N ALA A 432 20.58 3.24 -23.59
CA ALA A 432 19.27 2.74 -23.96
C ALA A 432 19.19 2.36 -25.44
N ALA A 433 18.37 1.36 -25.76
CA ALA A 433 17.96 1.07 -27.13
C ALA A 433 16.99 2.14 -27.67
N PHE A 434 16.09 2.64 -26.82
CA PHE A 434 15.26 3.80 -27.11
C PHE A 434 15.89 5.07 -26.53
N THR A 435 16.21 6.05 -27.37
CA THR A 435 17.02 7.23 -26.98
C THR A 435 16.23 8.55 -26.95
N ASP A 436 14.94 8.54 -27.36
CA ASP A 436 14.15 9.77 -27.43
C ASP A 436 13.46 10.10 -26.10
N PHE A 437 14.26 10.19 -25.05
CA PHE A 437 13.81 10.64 -23.72
C PHE A 437 14.90 11.46 -23.03
N ALA A 438 14.58 12.10 -21.91
CA ALA A 438 15.51 12.79 -21.04
C ALA A 438 15.86 11.87 -19.86
N PRO A 439 17.11 11.87 -19.33
CA PRO A 439 17.48 11.06 -18.19
C PRO A 439 16.55 11.25 -17.00
N PHE A 440 16.28 10.18 -16.23
CA PHE A 440 15.44 10.24 -15.04
C PHE A 440 15.83 9.18 -14.00
N TRP A 441 15.28 9.34 -12.80
CA TRP A 441 15.47 8.41 -11.70
C TRP A 441 14.17 7.66 -11.40
N GLU A 442 14.30 6.37 -11.09
CA GLU A 442 13.31 5.53 -10.47
C GLU A 442 13.83 5.02 -9.13
N PHE A 443 13.02 5.15 -8.09
CA PHE A 443 13.34 4.66 -6.76
C PHE A 443 12.29 3.62 -6.36
N VAL A 444 12.76 2.40 -6.12
CA VAL A 444 11.94 1.24 -5.73
C VAL A 444 12.03 1.07 -4.22
N SER A 445 10.92 0.88 -3.53
CA SER A 445 10.94 0.62 -2.10
C SER A 445 9.78 -0.26 -1.64
N GLY A 446 10.13 -1.41 -1.10
CA GLY A 446 9.32 -2.48 -0.50
C GLY A 446 10.22 -3.67 -0.15
N PRO A 447 9.70 -4.70 0.51
CA PRO A 447 8.37 -4.78 1.10
C PRO A 447 8.31 -4.08 2.47
N ILE A 448 7.12 -3.61 2.85
CA ILE A 448 6.91 -3.03 4.19
C ILE A 448 6.49 -4.08 5.23
N GLY A 449 6.14 -5.29 4.79
CA GLY A 449 5.69 -6.36 5.70
C GLY A 449 5.48 -7.72 5.04
N ALA A 450 5.70 -7.84 3.73
CA ALA A 450 5.72 -9.10 3.00
C ALA A 450 7.14 -9.71 2.98
N GLY A 451 7.31 -10.86 2.35
CA GLY A 451 8.62 -11.52 2.21
C GLY A 451 9.52 -10.81 1.21
N GLY A 452 10.83 -10.79 1.47
CA GLY A 452 11.82 -10.22 0.57
C GLY A 452 12.17 -11.14 -0.61
N PHE A 453 12.58 -10.55 -1.74
CA PHE A 453 12.97 -11.30 -2.95
C PHE A 453 14.35 -10.88 -3.48
N PRO A 454 15.03 -11.74 -4.27
CA PRO A 454 16.24 -11.36 -5.00
C PRO A 454 15.98 -10.27 -6.03
N ALA A 455 17.02 -9.48 -6.33
CA ALA A 455 16.93 -8.46 -7.36
C ALA A 455 16.63 -9.05 -8.74
N GLY A 456 15.69 -8.46 -9.45
CA GLY A 456 15.33 -8.78 -10.83
C GLY A 456 16.39 -8.31 -11.84
N ARG A 457 16.35 -8.87 -13.04
CA ARG A 457 17.17 -8.44 -14.18
C ARG A 457 16.67 -7.09 -14.71
N LEU A 458 17.60 -6.21 -15.07
CA LEU A 458 17.27 -4.96 -15.75
C LEU A 458 17.12 -5.18 -17.27
N ASP A 459 16.18 -4.48 -17.87
CA ASP A 459 15.93 -4.41 -19.30
C ASP A 459 16.67 -3.21 -19.93
N ALA A 460 17.25 -3.40 -21.11
CA ALA A 460 18.07 -2.36 -21.75
C ALA A 460 17.27 -1.35 -22.58
N THR A 461 15.98 -1.55 -22.79
CA THR A 461 15.14 -0.69 -23.65
C THR A 461 15.24 0.79 -23.30
N PHE A 462 15.16 1.13 -22.00
CA PHE A 462 15.33 2.50 -21.50
C PHE A 462 16.68 2.72 -20.78
N GLY A 463 17.62 1.79 -20.88
CA GLY A 463 18.99 1.90 -20.36
C GLY A 463 19.10 2.16 -18.86
N PRO A 464 18.40 1.41 -17.98
CA PRO A 464 18.55 1.53 -16.55
C PRO A 464 19.93 1.06 -16.09
N GLU A 465 20.46 1.75 -15.07
CA GLU A 465 21.64 1.34 -14.31
C GLU A 465 21.29 1.41 -12.83
N ALA A 466 21.50 0.32 -12.12
CA ALA A 466 21.28 0.30 -10.68
C ALA A 466 22.41 1.02 -9.97
N ALA A 467 22.17 2.24 -9.53
CA ALA A 467 23.10 2.99 -8.67
C ALA A 467 23.13 2.40 -7.25
N TYR A 468 22.07 1.73 -6.85
CA TYR A 468 21.96 1.01 -5.59
C TYR A 468 20.93 -0.11 -5.67
N VAL A 469 21.22 -1.26 -5.04
CA VAL A 469 20.29 -2.36 -4.82
C VAL A 469 20.52 -2.99 -3.46
N GLN A 470 19.47 -3.22 -2.71
CA GLN A 470 19.48 -4.05 -1.51
C GLN A 470 18.29 -5.01 -1.60
N SER A 471 18.58 -6.31 -1.72
CA SER A 471 17.60 -7.37 -1.94
C SER A 471 17.86 -8.56 -1.01
N ALA A 472 16.87 -9.44 -0.89
CA ALA A 472 17.03 -10.72 -0.20
C ALA A 472 17.85 -11.70 -1.07
N PRO A 473 18.64 -12.62 -0.47
CA PRO A 473 19.41 -13.61 -1.22
C PRO A 473 18.56 -14.75 -1.79
N PHE A 474 17.31 -14.90 -1.36
CA PHE A 474 16.35 -15.91 -1.84
C PHE A 474 14.92 -15.40 -1.70
N ALA A 475 14.02 -16.02 -2.47
CA ALA A 475 12.61 -15.63 -2.52
C ALA A 475 11.88 -15.88 -1.19
N ASN A 476 10.95 -14.98 -0.86
CA ASN A 476 10.10 -15.02 0.32
C ASN A 476 10.88 -15.07 1.65
N MET A 477 12.00 -14.34 1.73
CA MET A 477 12.75 -14.20 2.98
C MET A 477 11.91 -13.43 4.01
N SER A 478 11.86 -13.96 5.25
CA SER A 478 10.98 -13.42 6.29
C SER A 478 11.32 -11.97 6.67
N PRO A 479 10.34 -11.15 7.11
CA PRO A 479 10.61 -9.79 7.57
C PRO A 479 11.51 -9.71 8.83
N SER A 480 11.72 -10.82 9.56
CA SER A 480 12.68 -10.86 10.65
C SER A 480 14.13 -11.03 10.19
N GLU A 481 14.34 -11.64 9.01
CA GLU A 481 15.67 -11.86 8.41
C GLU A 481 15.99 -10.79 7.35
N ASN A 482 14.97 -10.28 6.66
CA ASN A 482 15.03 -9.18 5.69
C ASN A 482 14.12 -8.04 6.15
N PRO A 483 14.61 -7.16 7.05
CA PRO A 483 13.77 -6.11 7.64
C PRO A 483 13.12 -5.22 6.59
N PRO A 484 11.88 -4.73 6.83
CA PRO A 484 11.13 -3.86 5.94
C PRO A 484 11.90 -2.65 5.42
N TYR A 485 11.60 -2.25 4.18
CA TYR A 485 12.16 -1.06 3.55
C TYR A 485 11.09 0.01 3.34
N TYR A 486 11.51 1.27 3.37
CA TYR A 486 10.70 2.41 2.97
C TYR A 486 11.57 3.51 2.35
N GLY A 487 11.00 4.25 1.43
CA GLY A 487 11.63 5.43 0.88
C GLY A 487 11.20 6.70 1.63
N GLU A 488 12.10 7.67 1.68
CA GLU A 488 11.87 9.01 2.24
C GLU A 488 12.28 10.07 1.22
N VAL A 489 11.41 11.03 0.98
CA VAL A 489 11.69 12.21 0.16
C VAL A 489 11.58 13.45 1.03
N ASP A 490 12.62 14.27 1.01
CA ASP A 490 12.64 15.62 1.56
C ASP A 490 12.81 16.63 0.43
N ILE A 491 11.97 17.66 0.39
CA ILE A 491 12.10 18.80 -0.51
C ILE A 491 12.33 20.04 0.34
N ASP A 492 13.49 20.65 0.18
CA ASP A 492 13.86 21.88 0.89
C ASP A 492 13.13 23.09 0.32
N GLY A 493 12.38 23.80 1.14
CA GLY A 493 11.58 24.96 0.71
C GLY A 493 12.40 26.19 0.34
N GLY A 494 13.66 26.25 0.75
CA GLY A 494 14.57 27.36 0.43
C GLY A 494 15.24 27.21 -0.91
N SER A 495 15.88 26.04 -1.16
CA SER A 495 16.62 25.74 -2.39
C SER A 495 15.74 25.07 -3.46
N GLY A 496 14.70 24.36 -3.05
CA GLY A 496 13.92 23.49 -3.92
C GLY A 496 14.59 22.14 -4.17
N ASP A 497 15.71 21.83 -3.56
CA ASP A 497 16.42 20.56 -3.72
C ASP A 497 15.55 19.41 -3.17
N LEU A 498 15.51 18.29 -3.90
CA LEU A 498 14.82 17.08 -3.50
C LEU A 498 15.85 16.01 -3.13
N THR A 499 15.76 15.50 -1.90
CA THR A 499 16.64 14.43 -1.43
C THR A 499 15.82 13.16 -1.20
N VAL A 500 16.17 12.10 -1.92
CA VAL A 500 15.62 10.75 -1.72
C VAL A 500 16.55 9.97 -0.82
N ARG A 501 15.97 9.23 0.14
CA ARG A 501 16.68 8.23 0.95
C ARG A 501 15.93 6.92 0.88
N LEU A 502 16.65 5.84 0.61
CA LEU A 502 16.17 4.48 0.81
C LEU A 502 16.56 4.05 2.22
N ARG A 503 15.61 3.56 2.97
CA ARG A 503 15.76 3.21 4.39
C ARG A 503 15.34 1.78 4.66
N ARG A 504 15.91 1.23 5.72
CA ARG A 504 15.52 -0.05 6.30
C ARG A 504 14.98 0.18 7.72
N GLN A 505 14.01 -0.64 8.14
CA GLN A 505 13.57 -0.67 9.53
C GLN A 505 14.77 -0.81 10.46
N GLY A 506 14.82 -0.01 11.53
CA GLY A 506 15.99 0.15 12.40
C GLY A 506 16.67 1.50 12.21
N GLY A 507 16.22 2.31 11.24
CA GLY A 507 16.67 3.70 11.03
C GLY A 507 17.83 3.86 10.04
N ASP A 508 18.39 2.76 9.53
CA ASP A 508 19.51 2.80 8.59
C ASP A 508 19.15 3.53 7.30
N VAL A 509 20.01 4.45 6.88
CA VAL A 509 19.98 5.05 5.54
C VAL A 509 20.89 4.23 4.63
N LEU A 510 20.29 3.52 3.69
CA LEU A 510 20.99 2.62 2.77
C LEU A 510 21.54 3.35 1.55
N PHE A 511 20.79 4.33 1.06
CA PHE A 511 21.16 5.14 -0.10
C PHE A 511 20.63 6.57 0.06
N THR A 512 21.35 7.55 -0.50
CA THR A 512 20.92 8.95 -0.56
C THR A 512 21.24 9.55 -1.91
N ARG A 513 20.26 10.25 -2.50
CA ARG A 513 20.45 11.05 -3.72
C ARG A 513 19.76 12.39 -3.58
N THR A 514 20.49 13.48 -3.84
CA THR A 514 19.92 14.83 -3.93
C THR A 514 19.84 15.26 -5.40
N LEU A 515 18.65 15.69 -5.81
CA LEU A 515 18.34 16.21 -7.14
C LEU A 515 18.10 17.72 -7.04
N ARG A 516 18.58 18.49 -8.04
CA ARG A 516 18.40 19.93 -8.09
C ARG A 516 17.28 20.34 -9.04
N PRO A 517 16.46 21.36 -8.69
CA PRO A 517 15.37 21.80 -9.56
C PRO A 517 15.90 22.33 -10.91
N GLY A 518 15.12 22.07 -11.99
CA GLY A 518 15.43 22.57 -13.32
C GLY A 518 16.56 21.88 -14.06
N ARG A 519 17.23 20.91 -13.47
CA ARG A 519 18.22 20.08 -14.15
C ARG A 519 17.63 18.71 -14.47
N VAL A 520 17.65 18.38 -15.76
CA VAL A 520 17.20 17.08 -16.26
C VAL A 520 18.32 16.07 -16.00
N GLY A 521 18.02 14.98 -15.26
CA GLY A 521 18.87 13.78 -15.23
C GLY A 521 20.17 13.87 -14.46
N GLN A 522 20.27 14.69 -13.41
CA GLN A 522 21.48 14.69 -12.53
C GLN A 522 21.31 13.82 -11.30
#